data_766c6fa5f01f9511dbaec3dcf53e0eb4
#
_entry.id   766c6fa5f01f9511dbaec3dcf53e0eb4
#
_cell.length_a   1.000
_cell.length_b   1.000
_cell.length_c   1.000
_cell.angle_alpha   90.00
_cell.angle_beta   90.00
_cell.angle_gamma   90.00
#
_symmetry.space_group_name_H-M   'P 1'
#
loop_
_entity.id
_entity.type
_entity.pdbx_description
1 polymer ?
#
loop_
_entity_poly.entity_id
_entity_poly.type
_entity_poly.pdbx_seq_one_letter_code
_entity_poly.pdbx_strand_id
1 'polypeptide(L)'
;MLNGDPTDGWDNVNYIDKVFGTGINQKHNVTIQGGSDKMRYFASVGYLGQKGNIDNFSYKRYNLRTNLETQLAKNFQLSLGIAGNVGKRETPGYASGGTDSNSELGEQGWLSVAHQTIMMHPYLPETYDGLYSATTQNNTSLPNSPLAAIYESGYKHTNSFDLQTNISLQYNVPWVKGLSVKV
;
A
#
# COMPACT_ATOMS: atom_id res chain seq x y z
N MET A 1 -7.78 34.27 21.95
CA MET A 1 -8.06 33.33 20.86
C MET A 1 -7.14 32.08 20.78
N LEU A 2 -5.88 32.16 21.17
CA LEU A 2 -4.95 31.03 21.03
C LEU A 2 -5.00 29.98 22.15
N ASN A 3 -5.69 30.24 23.25
CA ASN A 3 -5.74 29.31 24.39
C ASN A 3 -7.12 28.70 24.67
N GLY A 4 -8.11 28.94 23.78
CA GLY A 4 -9.46 28.38 23.89
C GLY A 4 -10.06 28.55 25.28
N ASP A 5 -10.44 29.76 25.65
CA ASP A 5 -11.20 29.96 26.88
C ASP A 5 -12.62 29.41 26.64
N PRO A 6 -13.07 28.38 27.40
CA PRO A 6 -14.41 27.85 27.26
C PRO A 6 -15.54 28.89 27.44
N THR A 7 -15.23 30.00 28.02
CA THR A 7 -16.20 31.11 28.24
C THR A 7 -16.41 31.98 27.01
N ASP A 8 -15.48 31.94 26.04
CA ASP A 8 -15.53 32.71 24.79
C ASP A 8 -16.41 32.06 23.72
N GLY A 9 -16.85 30.81 23.92
CA GLY A 9 -17.63 30.02 22.94
C GLY A 9 -16.81 29.57 21.75
N TRP A 10 -15.48 29.63 21.79
CA TRP A 10 -14.57 29.16 20.80
C TRP A 10 -13.77 27.98 21.31
N ASP A 11 -13.70 26.91 20.50
CA ASP A 11 -12.82 25.78 20.80
C ASP A 11 -11.37 26.07 20.42
N ASN A 12 -10.47 25.23 20.90
CA ASN A 12 -9.07 25.21 20.47
C ASN A 12 -8.68 23.78 20.10
N VAL A 13 -9.14 23.35 18.92
CA VAL A 13 -8.94 22.00 18.43
C VAL A 13 -7.62 21.90 17.65
N ASN A 14 -6.74 21.01 18.09
CA ASN A 14 -5.55 20.66 17.32
C ASN A 14 -5.91 19.58 16.28
N TYR A 15 -6.32 20.01 15.11
CA TYR A 15 -6.68 19.09 14.02
C TYR A 15 -5.51 18.25 13.52
N ILE A 16 -4.27 18.74 13.68
CA ILE A 16 -3.09 17.96 13.32
C ILE A 16 -3.00 16.71 14.19
N ASP A 17 -3.14 16.85 15.50
CA ASP A 17 -3.10 15.72 16.44
C ASP A 17 -4.30 14.78 16.29
N LYS A 18 -5.44 15.31 15.82
CA LYS A 18 -6.64 14.52 15.55
C LYS A 18 -6.54 13.66 14.28
N VAL A 19 -5.85 14.17 13.27
CA VAL A 19 -5.75 13.53 11.96
C VAL A 19 -4.50 12.67 11.85
N PHE A 20 -3.37 13.16 12.37
CA PHE A 20 -2.10 12.46 12.24
C PHE A 20 -1.77 11.67 13.51
N GLY A 21 -1.84 10.36 13.38
CA GLY A 21 -1.42 9.40 14.40
C GLY A 21 -0.09 8.75 14.06
N THR A 22 0.17 7.62 14.71
CA THR A 22 1.36 6.81 14.47
C THR A 22 1.09 5.72 13.46
N GLY A 23 1.81 5.72 12.35
CA GLY A 23 1.81 4.64 11.39
C GLY A 23 2.61 3.44 11.90
N ILE A 24 2.17 2.24 11.51
CA ILE A 24 2.85 0.98 11.86
C ILE A 24 3.22 0.26 10.57
N ASN A 25 4.48 -0.19 10.49
CA ASN A 25 4.98 -1.00 9.40
C ASN A 25 5.52 -2.33 9.92
N GLN A 26 5.00 -3.44 9.39
CA GLN A 26 5.40 -4.80 9.74
C GLN A 26 5.82 -5.54 8.49
N LYS A 27 6.98 -6.20 8.54
CA LYS A 27 7.48 -7.04 7.46
C LYS A 27 7.95 -8.37 8.02
N HIS A 28 7.39 -9.45 7.50
CA HIS A 28 7.77 -10.81 7.84
C HIS A 28 8.15 -11.56 6.56
N ASN A 29 9.23 -12.31 6.61
CA ASN A 29 9.68 -13.11 5.49
C ASN A 29 10.23 -14.44 5.99
N VAL A 30 9.76 -15.53 5.38
CA VAL A 30 10.26 -16.88 5.62
C VAL A 30 10.82 -17.41 4.31
N THR A 31 12.04 -17.95 4.38
CA THR A 31 12.75 -18.49 3.22
C THR A 31 13.24 -19.89 3.54
N ILE A 32 13.03 -20.80 2.61
CA ILE A 32 13.54 -22.16 2.64
C ILE A 32 14.36 -22.38 1.37
N GLN A 33 15.56 -22.87 1.52
CA GLN A 33 16.43 -23.22 0.38
C GLN A 33 17.19 -24.50 0.67
N GLY A 34 17.48 -25.23 -0.37
CA GLY A 34 18.26 -26.45 -0.26
C GLY A 34 18.55 -27.03 -1.63
N GLY A 35 19.22 -28.17 -1.63
CA GLY A 35 19.50 -28.84 -2.88
C GLY A 35 20.49 -29.98 -2.72
N SER A 36 20.75 -30.61 -3.86
CA SER A 36 21.75 -31.65 -4.07
C SER A 36 22.53 -31.31 -5.35
N ASP A 37 23.44 -32.18 -5.75
CA ASP A 37 24.20 -32.02 -7.02
C ASP A 37 23.29 -31.97 -8.27
N LYS A 38 22.06 -32.50 -8.18
CA LYS A 38 21.12 -32.59 -9.31
C LYS A 38 19.93 -31.65 -9.21
N MET A 39 19.67 -31.08 -8.03
CA MET A 39 18.48 -30.26 -7.81
C MET A 39 18.80 -29.14 -6.83
N ARG A 40 18.31 -27.96 -7.10
CA ARG A 40 18.32 -26.82 -6.20
C ARG A 40 16.92 -26.22 -6.10
N TYR A 41 16.51 -25.88 -4.92
CA TYR A 41 15.22 -25.24 -4.70
C TYR A 41 15.34 -24.06 -3.76
N PHE A 42 14.45 -23.12 -3.99
CA PHE A 42 14.27 -21.92 -3.17
C PHE A 42 12.79 -21.64 -3.08
N ALA A 43 12.27 -21.38 -1.89
CA ALA A 43 10.92 -20.89 -1.66
C ALA A 43 10.94 -19.79 -0.62
N SER A 44 10.18 -18.74 -0.85
CA SER A 44 10.06 -17.60 0.06
C SER A 44 8.62 -17.13 0.11
N VAL A 45 8.13 -16.89 1.32
CA VAL A 45 6.83 -16.27 1.58
C VAL A 45 7.05 -15.02 2.40
N GLY A 46 6.47 -13.92 1.95
CA GLY A 46 6.59 -12.61 2.61
C GLY A 46 5.24 -11.98 2.89
N TYR A 47 5.15 -11.28 3.99
CA TYR A 47 4.03 -10.43 4.38
C TYR A 47 4.55 -9.02 4.66
N LEU A 48 3.87 -8.02 4.11
CA LEU A 48 4.04 -6.61 4.43
C LEU A 48 2.68 -6.06 4.87
N GLY A 49 2.62 -5.48 6.06
CA GLY A 49 1.46 -4.76 6.58
C GLY A 49 1.86 -3.35 6.95
N GLN A 50 1.17 -2.38 6.42
CA GLN A 50 1.38 -0.95 6.67
C GLN A 50 0.06 -0.32 7.07
N LYS A 51 0.02 0.31 8.25
CA LYS A 51 -1.01 1.23 8.67
C LYS A 51 -0.45 2.64 8.50
N GLY A 52 -1.18 3.50 7.79
CA GLY A 52 -0.81 4.90 7.62
C GLY A 52 -0.80 5.68 8.94
N ASN A 53 -0.22 6.85 8.92
CA ASN A 53 -0.30 7.82 10.00
C ASN A 53 -1.63 8.61 10.02
N ILE A 54 -2.46 8.44 9.02
CA ILE A 54 -3.86 8.86 8.98
C ILE A 54 -4.72 7.60 9.05
N ASP A 55 -5.79 7.60 9.83
CA ASP A 55 -6.68 6.46 9.95
C ASP A 55 -7.36 6.12 8.62
N ASN A 56 -7.77 4.87 8.50
CA ASN A 56 -8.38 4.28 7.30
C ASN A 56 -7.46 4.24 6.06
N PHE A 57 -6.16 4.53 6.22
CA PHE A 57 -5.16 4.27 5.19
C PHE A 57 -4.36 3.03 5.58
N SER A 58 -4.52 1.95 4.82
CA SER A 58 -3.77 0.72 5.04
C SER A 58 -3.33 0.04 3.75
N TYR A 59 -2.23 -0.69 3.83
CA TYR A 59 -1.73 -1.51 2.75
C TYR A 59 -1.23 -2.85 3.29
N LYS A 60 -1.66 -3.95 2.65
CA LYS A 60 -1.19 -5.30 2.95
C LYS A 60 -0.73 -5.96 1.67
N ARG A 61 0.42 -6.63 1.71
CA ARG A 61 0.95 -7.37 0.57
C ARG A 61 1.48 -8.72 0.99
N TYR A 62 1.10 -9.74 0.26
CA TYR A 62 1.60 -11.09 0.36
C TYR A 62 2.43 -11.41 -0.86
N ASN A 63 3.63 -11.94 -0.67
CA ASN A 63 4.53 -12.32 -1.73
C ASN A 63 4.83 -13.82 -1.62
N LEU A 64 4.84 -14.49 -2.76
CA LEU A 64 5.34 -15.86 -2.90
C LEU A 64 6.41 -15.86 -3.98
N ARG A 65 7.52 -16.51 -3.72
CA ARG A 65 8.54 -16.75 -4.74
C ARG A 65 9.08 -18.16 -4.58
N THR A 66 9.15 -18.89 -5.69
CA THR A 66 9.78 -20.21 -5.74
C THR A 66 10.65 -20.33 -6.97
N ASN A 67 11.80 -20.95 -6.81
CA ASN A 67 12.69 -21.30 -7.90
C ASN A 67 13.09 -22.75 -7.72
N LEU A 68 13.05 -23.50 -8.81
CA LEU A 68 13.49 -24.89 -8.90
C LEU A 68 14.43 -25.03 -10.10
N GLU A 69 15.61 -25.55 -9.86
CA GLU A 69 16.54 -25.96 -10.90
C GLU A 69 16.82 -27.44 -10.72
N THR A 70 16.63 -28.24 -11.76
CA THR A 70 16.88 -29.68 -11.70
C THR A 70 17.50 -30.20 -12.97
N GLN A 71 18.41 -31.11 -12.81
CA GLN A 71 19.00 -31.88 -13.93
C GLN A 71 18.11 -33.06 -14.23
N LEU A 72 17.31 -32.97 -15.31
CA LEU A 72 16.42 -34.05 -15.76
C LEU A 72 17.19 -35.26 -16.35
N ALA A 73 18.29 -34.95 -17.05
CA ALA A 73 19.18 -35.94 -17.60
C ALA A 73 20.59 -35.36 -17.66
N LYS A 74 21.59 -36.19 -18.04
CA LYS A 74 23.01 -35.78 -18.04
C LYS A 74 23.29 -34.48 -18.78
N ASN A 75 22.49 -34.16 -19.80
CA ASN A 75 22.68 -32.97 -20.65
C ASN A 75 21.47 -32.02 -20.64
N PHE A 76 20.42 -32.32 -19.84
CA PHE A 76 19.20 -31.50 -19.74
C PHE A 76 19.04 -30.90 -18.35
N GLN A 77 18.89 -29.60 -18.30
CA GLN A 77 18.58 -28.84 -17.09
C GLN A 77 17.26 -28.10 -17.26
N LEU A 78 16.35 -28.30 -16.32
CA LEU A 78 15.09 -27.57 -16.21
C LEU A 78 15.22 -26.51 -15.13
N SER A 79 14.81 -25.27 -15.43
CA SER A 79 14.64 -24.22 -14.45
C SER A 79 13.18 -23.75 -14.46
N LEU A 80 12.58 -23.70 -13.29
CA LEU A 80 11.21 -23.21 -13.06
C LEU A 80 11.28 -22.10 -12.02
N GLY A 81 10.72 -20.93 -12.33
CA GLY A 81 10.56 -19.82 -11.42
C GLY A 81 9.11 -19.37 -11.39
N ILE A 82 8.54 -19.23 -10.19
CA ILE A 82 7.21 -18.67 -9.99
C ILE A 82 7.36 -17.56 -8.95
N ALA A 83 6.88 -16.37 -9.26
CA ALA A 83 6.78 -15.26 -8.34
C ALA A 83 5.38 -14.66 -8.44
N GLY A 84 4.74 -14.45 -7.29
CA GLY A 84 3.43 -13.84 -7.23
C GLY A 84 3.32 -12.86 -6.07
N ASN A 85 2.49 -11.84 -6.24
CA ASN A 85 2.12 -10.98 -5.14
C ASN A 85 0.63 -10.63 -5.18
N VAL A 86 0.07 -10.47 -4.01
CA VAL A 86 -1.30 -9.99 -3.80
C VAL A 86 -1.22 -8.78 -2.90
N GLY A 87 -1.66 -7.63 -3.40
CA GLY A 87 -1.74 -6.37 -2.67
C GLY A 87 -3.19 -6.01 -2.37
N LYS A 88 -3.43 -5.49 -1.17
CA LYS A 88 -4.72 -4.91 -0.76
C LYS A 88 -4.46 -3.54 -0.17
N ARG A 89 -5.04 -2.52 -0.76
CA ARG A 89 -5.01 -1.14 -0.27
C ARG A 89 -6.42 -0.73 0.13
N GLU A 90 -6.51 -0.07 1.26
CA GLU A 90 -7.72 0.54 1.77
C GLU A 90 -7.47 2.02 2.02
N THR A 91 -8.38 2.86 1.55
CA THR A 91 -8.36 4.31 1.73
C THR A 91 -9.76 4.83 1.99
N PRO A 92 -9.93 5.98 2.65
CA PRO A 92 -11.20 6.69 2.69
C PRO A 92 -11.74 6.96 1.27
N GLY A 93 -13.04 7.01 1.13
CA GLY A 93 -13.70 7.26 -0.16
C GLY A 93 -13.34 8.61 -0.76
N TYR A 94 -13.21 9.64 0.06
CA TYR A 94 -12.81 10.99 -0.34
C TYR A 94 -11.39 11.04 -0.94
N ALA A 95 -10.51 10.15 -0.49
CA ALA A 95 -9.15 10.06 -1.00
C ALA A 95 -9.07 9.70 -2.50
N SER A 96 -10.19 9.33 -3.12
CA SER A 96 -10.27 9.00 -4.54
C SER A 96 -10.85 10.12 -5.42
N GLY A 97 -11.20 11.27 -4.85
CA GLY A 97 -11.91 12.38 -5.52
C GLY A 97 -11.04 13.33 -6.36
N GLY A 98 -9.89 12.92 -6.83
CA GLY A 98 -9.18 13.64 -7.87
C GLY A 98 -9.90 13.46 -9.22
N THR A 99 -10.08 14.54 -9.98
CA THR A 99 -10.68 14.53 -11.33
C THR A 99 -9.89 13.70 -12.35
N ASP A 100 -8.72 13.22 -11.98
CA ASP A 100 -7.90 12.32 -12.77
C ASP A 100 -8.09 10.88 -12.32
N SER A 101 -8.96 10.18 -13.02
CA SER A 101 -9.23 8.74 -12.86
C SER A 101 -8.00 7.84 -13.08
N ASN A 102 -6.85 8.42 -13.40
CA ASN A 102 -5.58 7.75 -13.67
C ASN A 102 -4.53 7.91 -12.57
N SER A 103 -4.80 8.61 -11.47
CA SER A 103 -3.84 8.61 -10.36
C SER A 103 -3.93 7.28 -9.60
N GLU A 104 -3.14 6.33 -10.04
CA GLU A 104 -2.86 5.07 -9.31
C GLU A 104 -2.25 5.31 -7.93
N LEU A 105 -2.00 6.55 -7.61
CA LEU A 105 -1.32 7.00 -6.41
C LEU A 105 -2.36 7.39 -5.37
N GLY A 106 -2.57 6.54 -4.38
CA GLY A 106 -3.23 6.89 -3.13
C GLY A 106 -2.59 8.09 -2.40
N GLU A 107 -1.55 8.66 -2.99
CA GLU A 107 -0.84 9.86 -2.56
C GLU A 107 -1.69 11.12 -2.64
N GLN A 108 -2.53 11.29 -3.67
CA GLN A 108 -3.37 12.48 -3.79
C GLN A 108 -4.47 12.55 -2.71
N GLY A 109 -5.04 11.41 -2.36
CA GLY A 109 -6.04 11.37 -1.30
C GLY A 109 -5.46 11.70 0.08
N TRP A 110 -4.30 11.14 0.40
CA TRP A 110 -3.57 11.47 1.61
C TRP A 110 -3.17 12.96 1.64
N LEU A 111 -2.64 13.48 0.53
CA LEU A 111 -2.25 14.88 0.40
C LEU A 111 -3.45 15.83 0.54
N SER A 112 -4.61 15.46 -0.01
CA SER A 112 -5.84 16.23 0.11
C SER A 112 -6.30 16.31 1.57
N VAL A 113 -6.31 15.20 2.31
CA VAL A 113 -6.65 15.19 3.73
C VAL A 113 -5.64 15.99 4.55
N ALA A 114 -4.34 15.85 4.27
CA ALA A 114 -3.29 16.63 4.93
C ALA A 114 -3.45 18.13 4.68
N HIS A 115 -3.72 18.53 3.44
CA HIS A 115 -3.97 19.94 3.09
C HIS A 115 -5.19 20.49 3.82
N GLN A 116 -6.31 19.77 3.82
CA GLN A 116 -7.52 20.17 4.55
C GLN A 116 -7.24 20.33 6.05
N THR A 117 -6.45 19.42 6.63
CA THR A 117 -6.09 19.46 8.05
C THR A 117 -5.33 20.75 8.42
N ILE A 118 -4.35 21.14 7.58
CA ILE A 118 -3.56 22.35 7.79
C ILE A 118 -4.42 23.62 7.63
N MET A 119 -5.41 23.57 6.75
CA MET A 119 -6.30 24.70 6.47
C MET A 119 -7.48 24.79 7.45
N MET A 120 -7.66 23.80 8.32
CA MET A 120 -8.75 23.81 9.29
C MET A 120 -8.52 24.84 10.38
N HIS A 121 -9.55 25.59 10.72
CA HIS A 121 -9.47 26.62 11.76
C HIS A 121 -9.58 25.99 13.15
N PRO A 122 -8.62 26.23 14.04
CA PRO A 122 -8.60 25.62 15.37
C PRO A 122 -9.74 26.06 16.29
N TYR A 123 -10.37 27.20 16.02
CA TYR A 123 -11.49 27.69 16.80
C TYR A 123 -12.84 27.03 16.52
N LEU A 124 -12.89 26.16 15.49
CA LEU A 124 -14.08 25.38 15.21
C LEU A 124 -14.10 24.12 16.10
N PRO A 125 -15.25 23.76 16.66
CA PRO A 125 -15.39 22.49 17.36
C PRO A 125 -15.16 21.31 16.44
N GLU A 126 -14.75 20.17 16.97
CA GLU A 126 -14.58 18.94 16.20
C GLU A 126 -15.89 18.50 15.53
N THR A 127 -16.97 18.62 16.29
CA THR A 127 -18.33 18.32 15.83
C THR A 127 -19.31 19.40 16.26
N TYR A 128 -20.31 19.65 15.43
CA TYR A 128 -21.43 20.51 15.74
C TYR A 128 -22.72 19.75 15.41
N ASP A 129 -23.62 19.63 16.38
CA ASP A 129 -24.87 18.89 16.27
C ASP A 129 -24.71 17.45 15.74
N GLY A 130 -23.64 16.79 16.17
CA GLY A 130 -23.32 15.41 15.79
C GLY A 130 -22.67 15.24 14.41
N LEU A 131 -22.41 16.33 13.70
CA LEU A 131 -21.70 16.35 12.40
C LEU A 131 -20.31 16.95 12.55
N TYR A 132 -19.36 16.45 11.78
CA TYR A 132 -18.01 17.04 11.75
C TYR A 132 -18.05 18.47 11.20
N SER A 133 -17.38 19.36 11.90
CA SER A 133 -17.23 20.74 11.46
C SER A 133 -16.46 20.85 10.15
N ALA A 134 -16.87 21.81 9.33
CA ALA A 134 -16.27 22.06 8.03
C ALA A 134 -16.00 23.53 7.81
N THR A 135 -14.98 23.86 7.03
CA THR A 135 -14.71 25.21 6.54
C THR A 135 -14.95 25.28 5.03
N THR A 136 -15.39 26.44 4.55
CA THR A 136 -15.37 26.75 3.12
C THR A 136 -14.08 27.47 2.80
N GLN A 137 -13.29 26.93 1.90
CA GLN A 137 -12.13 27.66 1.35
C GLN A 137 -12.59 28.66 0.27
N ASN A 138 -11.84 29.74 0.18
CA ASN A 138 -12.05 30.79 -0.81
C ASN A 138 -12.34 30.20 -2.19
N ASN A 139 -13.50 30.53 -2.75
CA ASN A 139 -13.96 30.20 -4.09
C ASN A 139 -14.25 28.73 -4.43
N THR A 140 -14.22 27.81 -3.52
CA THR A 140 -14.73 26.43 -3.77
C THR A 140 -15.99 26.23 -2.94
N SER A 141 -17.07 25.80 -3.59
CA SER A 141 -18.34 25.48 -2.94
C SER A 141 -18.31 24.21 -2.10
N LEU A 142 -17.15 23.58 -1.97
CA LEU A 142 -16.98 22.32 -1.27
C LEU A 142 -16.50 22.57 0.16
N PRO A 143 -17.23 22.06 1.15
CA PRO A 143 -16.78 22.12 2.54
C PRO A 143 -15.54 21.27 2.74
N ASN A 144 -14.56 21.79 3.47
CA ASN A 144 -13.36 21.06 3.88
C ASN A 144 -13.54 20.58 5.31
N SER A 145 -13.64 19.28 5.49
CA SER A 145 -13.68 18.61 6.78
C SER A 145 -12.75 17.40 6.75
N PRO A 146 -11.53 17.51 7.30
CA PRO A 146 -10.59 16.39 7.26
C PRO A 146 -11.11 15.16 7.99
N LEU A 147 -11.82 15.35 9.10
CA LEU A 147 -12.39 14.24 9.87
C LEU A 147 -13.55 13.57 9.15
N ALA A 148 -14.47 14.34 8.56
CA ALA A 148 -15.53 13.76 7.73
C ALA A 148 -14.94 13.02 6.50
N ALA A 149 -13.89 13.55 5.90
CA ALA A 149 -13.20 12.90 4.80
C ALA A 149 -12.59 11.54 5.20
N ILE A 150 -12.10 11.39 6.43
CA ILE A 150 -11.52 10.15 6.93
C ILE A 150 -12.59 9.15 7.35
N TYR A 151 -13.61 9.60 8.08
CA TYR A 151 -14.50 8.69 8.81
C TYR A 151 -15.87 8.50 8.15
N GLU A 152 -16.36 9.46 7.37
CA GLU A 152 -17.71 9.43 6.81
C GLU A 152 -17.78 9.38 5.28
N SER A 153 -16.65 9.50 4.60
CA SER A 153 -16.62 9.45 3.13
C SER A 153 -16.78 8.03 2.55
N GLY A 154 -16.93 7.02 3.40
CA GLY A 154 -16.90 5.63 2.98
C GLY A 154 -15.47 5.11 2.78
N TYR A 155 -15.31 4.12 1.91
CA TYR A 155 -14.01 3.48 1.68
C TYR A 155 -13.79 3.12 0.22
N LYS A 156 -12.52 3.00 -0.15
CA LYS A 156 -12.08 2.44 -1.43
C LYS A 156 -11.11 1.29 -1.18
N HIS A 157 -11.46 0.12 -1.71
CA HIS A 157 -10.57 -1.04 -1.70
C HIS A 157 -9.94 -1.20 -3.08
N THR A 158 -8.63 -1.29 -3.12
CA THR A 158 -7.88 -1.60 -4.34
C THR A 158 -7.12 -2.90 -4.13
N ASN A 159 -7.38 -3.90 -4.98
CA ASN A 159 -6.68 -5.16 -4.97
C ASN A 159 -5.77 -5.24 -6.20
N SER A 160 -4.53 -5.68 -6.00
CA SER A 160 -3.58 -5.97 -7.06
C SER A 160 -3.15 -7.43 -6.99
N PHE A 161 -2.97 -8.03 -8.15
CA PHE A 161 -2.46 -9.38 -8.29
C PHE A 161 -1.46 -9.43 -9.44
N ASP A 162 -0.24 -9.87 -9.14
CA ASP A 162 0.79 -10.08 -10.14
C ASP A 162 1.29 -11.51 -10.04
N LEU A 163 1.41 -12.19 -11.19
CA LEU A 163 1.97 -13.52 -11.29
C LEU A 163 2.98 -13.54 -12.42
N GLN A 164 4.20 -13.97 -12.10
CA GLN A 164 5.29 -14.14 -13.04
C GLN A 164 5.73 -15.59 -13.01
N THR A 165 5.80 -16.22 -14.16
CA THR A 165 6.27 -17.61 -14.31
C THR A 165 7.34 -17.69 -15.38
N ASN A 166 8.47 -18.28 -15.04
CA ASN A 166 9.57 -18.52 -15.94
C ASN A 166 9.84 -20.03 -16.00
N ILE A 167 9.81 -20.59 -17.18
CA ILE A 167 10.19 -21.99 -17.43
C ILE A 167 11.28 -21.95 -18.47
N SER A 168 12.39 -22.62 -18.22
CA SER A 168 13.43 -22.77 -19.22
C SER A 168 14.04 -24.15 -19.20
N LEU A 169 14.28 -24.67 -20.39
CA LEU A 169 14.97 -25.93 -20.61
C LEU A 169 16.30 -25.66 -21.32
N GLN A 170 17.40 -26.08 -20.71
CA GLN A 170 18.74 -25.99 -21.29
C GLN A 170 19.24 -27.37 -21.68
N TYR A 171 19.74 -27.47 -22.91
CA TYR A 171 20.41 -28.65 -23.43
C TYR A 171 21.89 -28.35 -23.65
N ASN A 172 22.76 -29.08 -23.00
CA ASN A 172 24.20 -29.02 -23.21
C ASN A 172 24.61 -30.04 -24.31
N VAL A 173 25.13 -29.54 -25.41
CA VAL A 173 25.47 -30.37 -26.58
C VAL A 173 26.71 -31.19 -26.28
N PRO A 174 26.62 -32.54 -26.20
CA PRO A 174 27.73 -33.38 -25.70
C PRO A 174 28.94 -33.47 -26.64
N TRP A 175 28.71 -33.28 -27.93
CA TRP A 175 29.79 -33.37 -28.95
C TRP A 175 30.46 -32.02 -29.27
N VAL A 176 29.97 -30.90 -28.75
CA VAL A 176 30.59 -29.57 -28.88
C VAL A 176 30.84 -28.97 -27.50
N LYS A 177 32.09 -28.95 -27.08
CA LYS A 177 32.44 -28.43 -25.79
C LYS A 177 32.04 -26.95 -25.65
N GLY A 178 31.26 -26.62 -24.61
CA GLY A 178 30.86 -25.27 -24.32
C GLY A 178 29.61 -24.75 -25.04
N LEU A 179 29.00 -25.57 -25.92
CA LEU A 179 27.75 -25.21 -26.59
C LEU A 179 26.53 -25.68 -25.78
N SER A 180 25.65 -24.72 -25.46
CA SER A 180 24.35 -25.03 -24.89
C SER A 180 23.25 -24.26 -25.62
N VAL A 181 22.06 -24.87 -25.69
CA VAL A 181 20.85 -24.25 -26.22
C VAL A 181 19.86 -24.13 -25.08
N LYS A 182 19.27 -22.96 -24.91
CA LYS A 182 18.28 -22.64 -23.88
C LYS A 182 17.02 -22.12 -24.55
N VAL A 183 15.88 -22.69 -24.17
CA VAL A 183 14.54 -22.28 -24.60
C VAL A 183 13.75 -21.83 -23.36
#